data_e8fd8ffd31676203b6a63ff1e3ae034f
#
_entry.id   e8fd8ffd31676203b6a63ff1e3ae034f
#
_cell.length_a   1.000
_cell.length_b   1.000
_cell.length_c   1.000
_cell.angle_alpha   90.00
_cell.angle_beta   90.00
_cell.angle_gamma   90.00
#
_symmetry.space_group_name_H-M   'P 1'
#
loop_
_entity.id
_entity.type
_entity.pdbx_description
1 polymer ?
#
loop_
_entity_poly.entity_id
_entity_poly.type
_entity_poly.pdbx_seq_one_letter_code
_entity_poly.pdbx_strand_id
1 'polypeptide(L)'
;AILSVSPYYNKPTQEGIYQHFKAIAEASPIPVILYNVPGRTSSNMLPSTVIRLANDFSNVVAIKEAAGDMAQALQLIKNAPEGFLIISGDDMIALPIVLAGGAGVISVIGQGFPKEFTEMIRLGLNKKVTEAFKTQYLLSDCIDMIFEQGNPAGIKQVFQALGIAENTVRLPLVAVDDSLAGRLNEFVKNSIK
;
A
#
# COMPACT_ATOMS: atom_id res chain seq x y z
N ALA A 1 -6.08 12.88 -9.22
CA ALA A 1 -4.65 12.76 -8.95
C ALA A 1 -4.01 11.66 -9.80
N ILE A 2 -2.71 11.73 -9.99
CA ILE A 2 -1.90 10.63 -10.52
C ILE A 2 -1.11 9.97 -9.40
N LEU A 3 -0.98 8.64 -9.43
CA LEU A 3 -0.09 7.88 -8.57
C LEU A 3 1.17 7.53 -9.37
N SER A 4 2.32 8.11 -9.00
CA SER A 4 3.58 7.97 -9.73
C SER A 4 4.61 7.23 -8.88
N VAL A 5 5.07 6.07 -9.38
CA VAL A 5 6.06 5.23 -8.70
C VAL A 5 7.48 5.79 -8.85
N SER A 6 8.33 5.61 -7.84
CA SER A 6 9.76 5.91 -7.92
C SER A 6 10.41 5.16 -9.08
N PRO A 7 11.41 5.75 -9.77
CA PRO A 7 12.15 5.05 -10.81
C PRO A 7 12.70 3.72 -10.31
N TYR A 8 12.62 2.70 -11.14
CA TYR A 8 13.08 1.34 -10.84
C TYR A 8 14.26 0.97 -11.75
N TYR A 9 14.91 -0.17 -11.50
CA TYR A 9 16.00 -0.75 -12.26
C TYR A 9 17.33 0.02 -12.13
N ASN A 10 17.42 1.27 -12.55
CA ASN A 10 18.65 2.09 -12.56
C ASN A 10 19.01 2.70 -11.19
N LYS A 11 18.18 2.53 -10.16
CA LYS A 11 18.44 2.88 -8.76
C LYS A 11 19.02 4.30 -8.60
N PRO A 12 18.28 5.35 -8.92
CA PRO A 12 18.79 6.71 -8.86
C PRO A 12 19.16 7.14 -7.43
N THR A 13 20.05 8.12 -7.32
CA THR A 13 20.34 8.79 -6.05
C THR A 13 19.10 9.56 -5.56
N GLN A 14 19.11 10.02 -4.30
CA GLN A 14 18.00 10.83 -3.77
C GLN A 14 17.79 12.12 -4.58
N GLU A 15 18.85 12.75 -5.05
CA GLU A 15 18.75 13.91 -5.95
C GLU A 15 18.16 13.51 -7.31
N GLY A 16 18.52 12.35 -7.85
CA GLY A 16 17.91 11.83 -9.07
C GLY A 16 16.41 11.57 -8.92
N ILE A 17 15.98 11.02 -7.79
CA ILE A 17 14.55 10.83 -7.44
C ILE A 17 13.85 12.19 -7.37
N TYR A 18 14.46 13.16 -6.67
CA TYR A 18 13.90 14.50 -6.57
C TYR A 18 13.71 15.16 -7.94
N GLN A 19 14.72 15.14 -8.81
CA GLN A 19 14.65 15.74 -10.15
C GLN A 19 13.59 15.04 -11.04
N HIS A 20 13.46 13.71 -10.92
CA HIS A 20 12.42 12.95 -11.60
C HIS A 20 11.01 13.43 -11.19
N PHE A 21 10.72 13.51 -9.89
CA PHE A 21 9.40 13.96 -9.43
C PHE A 21 9.16 15.45 -9.60
N LYS A 22 10.21 16.28 -9.57
CA LYS A 22 10.15 17.69 -9.98
C LYS A 22 9.60 17.81 -11.39
N ALA A 23 10.18 17.09 -12.36
CA ALA A 23 9.72 17.12 -13.75
C ALA A 23 8.26 16.64 -13.89
N ILE A 24 7.84 15.63 -13.10
CA ILE A 24 6.45 15.17 -13.09
C ILE A 24 5.53 16.25 -12.49
N ALA A 25 5.91 16.86 -11.37
CA ALA A 25 5.11 17.89 -10.71
C ALA A 25 4.94 19.12 -11.62
N GLU A 26 6.01 19.56 -12.28
CA GLU A 26 5.97 20.69 -13.21
C GLU A 26 5.10 20.43 -14.46
N ALA A 27 5.05 19.17 -14.92
CA ALA A 27 4.28 18.78 -16.10
C ALA A 27 2.82 18.42 -15.80
N SER A 28 2.50 18.06 -14.54
CA SER A 28 1.18 17.54 -14.19
C SER A 28 0.17 18.66 -13.91
N PRO A 29 -0.96 18.71 -14.63
CA PRO A 29 -2.04 19.66 -14.37
C PRO A 29 -2.94 19.25 -13.19
N ILE A 30 -2.71 18.07 -12.60
CA ILE A 30 -3.51 17.50 -11.51
C ILE A 30 -2.60 17.05 -10.35
N PRO A 31 -3.13 16.88 -9.14
CA PRO A 31 -2.34 16.46 -7.98
C PRO A 31 -1.54 15.17 -8.22
N VAL A 32 -0.35 15.11 -7.63
CA VAL A 32 0.59 13.98 -7.71
C VAL A 32 0.67 13.30 -6.36
N ILE A 33 0.50 11.99 -6.35
CA ILE A 33 0.77 11.11 -5.21
C ILE A 33 2.08 10.38 -5.52
N LEU A 34 3.09 10.59 -4.69
CA LEU A 34 4.35 9.84 -4.77
C LEU A 34 4.09 8.37 -4.39
N TYR A 35 4.82 7.43 -5.00
CA TYR A 35 4.72 6.03 -4.62
C TYR A 35 6.10 5.44 -4.34
N ASN A 36 6.35 5.11 -3.08
CA ASN A 36 7.57 4.46 -2.63
C ASN A 36 7.33 2.98 -2.38
N VAL A 37 8.00 2.11 -3.13
CA VAL A 37 7.87 0.64 -3.04
C VAL A 37 9.22 -0.05 -3.28
N PRO A 38 10.16 0.04 -2.34
CA PRO A 38 11.55 -0.45 -2.51
C PRO A 38 11.63 -1.92 -2.90
N GLY A 39 10.73 -2.76 -2.40
CA GLY A 39 10.66 -4.18 -2.75
C GLY A 39 10.43 -4.45 -4.24
N ARG A 40 9.89 -3.48 -5.00
CA ARG A 40 9.65 -3.60 -6.45
C ARG A 40 10.61 -2.76 -7.28
N THR A 41 11.08 -1.64 -6.74
CA THR A 41 11.92 -0.68 -7.48
C THR A 41 13.41 -0.87 -7.20
N SER A 42 13.76 -1.55 -6.10
CA SER A 42 15.12 -1.57 -5.53
C SER A 42 15.66 -0.15 -5.24
N SER A 43 14.76 0.82 -5.04
CA SER A 43 15.09 2.22 -4.79
C SER A 43 14.14 2.75 -3.71
N ASN A 44 14.70 3.21 -2.59
CA ASN A 44 13.93 3.77 -1.48
C ASN A 44 13.97 5.30 -1.53
N MET A 45 12.79 5.93 -1.55
CA MET A 45 12.63 7.37 -1.33
C MET A 45 12.77 7.68 0.16
N LEU A 46 13.86 8.34 0.56
CA LEU A 46 14.03 8.72 1.96
C LEU A 46 13.03 9.81 2.38
N PRO A 47 12.62 9.86 3.65
CA PRO A 47 11.72 10.89 4.16
C PRO A 47 12.16 12.32 3.82
N SER A 48 13.45 12.62 3.88
CA SER A 48 13.98 13.96 3.53
C SER A 48 13.69 14.35 2.07
N THR A 49 13.77 13.39 1.14
CA THR A 49 13.46 13.62 -0.28
C THR A 49 11.97 13.86 -0.48
N VAL A 50 11.13 13.08 0.16
CA VAL A 50 9.67 13.23 0.12
C VAL A 50 9.23 14.59 0.68
N ILE A 51 9.74 14.95 1.85
CA ILE A 51 9.40 16.23 2.51
C ILE A 51 9.87 17.43 1.67
N ARG A 52 11.06 17.34 1.07
CA ARG A 52 11.55 18.38 0.14
C ARG A 52 10.59 18.54 -1.05
N LEU A 53 10.16 17.44 -1.69
CA LEU A 53 9.18 17.48 -2.78
C LEU A 53 7.84 18.08 -2.35
N ALA A 54 7.34 17.70 -1.18
CA ALA A 54 6.09 18.21 -0.64
C ALA A 54 6.13 19.72 -0.32
N ASN A 55 7.28 20.24 0.08
CA ASN A 55 7.48 21.67 0.33
C ASN A 55 7.67 22.49 -0.95
N ASP A 56 8.38 21.92 -1.94
CA ASP A 56 8.72 22.64 -3.16
C ASP A 56 7.58 22.67 -4.20
N PHE A 57 6.63 21.69 -4.15
CA PHE A 57 5.57 21.54 -5.15
C PHE A 57 4.19 21.37 -4.49
N SER A 58 3.35 22.38 -4.57
CA SER A 58 2.01 22.38 -3.95
C SER A 58 1.04 21.34 -4.54
N ASN A 59 1.31 20.84 -5.75
CA ASN A 59 0.54 19.75 -6.36
C ASN A 59 1.07 18.35 -6.01
N VAL A 60 2.17 18.22 -5.26
CA VAL A 60 2.61 16.97 -4.63
C VAL A 60 1.89 16.87 -3.29
N VAL A 61 0.77 16.14 -3.25
CA VAL A 61 -0.20 16.18 -2.15
C VAL A 61 -0.12 15.00 -1.18
N ALA A 62 0.53 13.91 -1.58
CA ALA A 62 0.58 12.69 -0.78
C ALA A 62 1.75 11.79 -1.16
N ILE A 63 2.01 10.82 -0.28
CA ILE A 63 2.81 9.64 -0.61
C ILE A 63 2.03 8.37 -0.29
N LYS A 64 2.06 7.38 -1.21
CA LYS A 64 1.79 5.98 -0.90
C LYS A 64 3.11 5.34 -0.45
N GLU A 65 3.23 5.08 0.86
CA GLU A 65 4.42 4.49 1.46
C GLU A 65 4.25 2.97 1.61
N ALA A 66 5.06 2.22 0.88
CA ALA A 66 5.00 0.75 0.82
C ALA A 66 6.40 0.10 1.03
N ALA A 67 7.25 0.73 1.85
CA ALA A 67 8.54 0.16 2.22
C ALA A 67 8.43 -0.96 3.26
N GLY A 68 7.27 -1.12 3.94
CA GLY A 68 7.14 -2.03 5.07
C GLY A 68 7.92 -1.58 6.32
N ASP A 69 8.36 -0.33 6.37
CA ASP A 69 9.17 0.24 7.44
C ASP A 69 8.36 1.25 8.26
N MET A 70 7.94 0.83 9.45
CA MET A 70 7.17 1.67 10.36
C MET A 70 7.98 2.87 10.87
N ALA A 71 9.30 2.73 11.05
CA ALA A 71 10.15 3.84 11.49
C ALA A 71 10.23 4.94 10.42
N GLN A 72 10.34 4.56 9.15
CA GLN A 72 10.29 5.50 8.03
C GLN A 72 8.91 6.17 7.93
N ALA A 73 7.82 5.43 8.08
CA ALA A 73 6.47 5.98 8.08
C ALA A 73 6.26 7.01 9.20
N LEU A 74 6.76 6.74 10.42
CA LEU A 74 6.72 7.71 11.54
C LEU A 74 7.53 8.97 11.25
N GLN A 75 8.69 8.87 10.59
CA GLN A 75 9.47 10.03 10.19
C GLN A 75 8.72 10.89 9.15
N LEU A 76 8.04 10.26 8.21
CA LEU A 76 7.19 10.95 7.24
C LEU A 76 6.05 11.68 7.95
N ILE A 77 5.30 11.01 8.82
CA ILE A 77 4.17 11.58 9.57
C ILE A 77 4.63 12.78 10.42
N LYS A 78 5.77 12.61 11.13
CA LYS A 78 6.31 13.67 12.00
C LYS A 78 6.70 14.93 11.25
N ASN A 79 7.25 14.80 10.04
CA ASN A 79 7.89 15.90 9.32
C ASN A 79 7.08 16.39 8.10
N ALA A 80 5.95 15.76 7.81
CA ALA A 80 5.08 16.17 6.71
C ALA A 80 4.58 17.62 6.89
N PRO A 81 4.61 18.44 5.82
CA PRO A 81 3.96 19.74 5.88
C PRO A 81 2.45 19.59 6.05
N GLU A 82 1.80 20.65 6.54
CA GLU A 82 0.36 20.68 6.74
C GLU A 82 -0.39 20.35 5.44
N GLY A 83 -1.35 19.44 5.52
CA GLY A 83 -2.16 19.00 4.37
C GLY A 83 -1.52 17.91 3.51
N PHE A 84 -0.24 17.55 3.71
CA PHE A 84 0.37 16.44 2.99
C PHE A 84 -0.03 15.09 3.60
N LEU A 85 -0.51 14.15 2.77
CA LEU A 85 -1.09 12.90 3.24
C LEU A 85 -0.07 11.75 3.20
N ILE A 86 0.08 11.04 4.32
CA ILE A 86 0.83 9.78 4.38
C ILE A 86 -0.17 8.64 4.28
N ILE A 87 -0.13 7.91 3.16
CA ILE A 87 -1.04 6.81 2.83
C ILE A 87 -0.24 5.51 2.88
N SER A 88 -0.68 4.52 3.64
CA SER A 88 -0.04 3.21 3.62
C SER A 88 -0.21 2.53 2.26
N GLY A 89 0.83 1.86 1.79
CA GLY A 89 0.79 0.95 0.65
C GLY A 89 1.01 -0.51 1.06
N ASP A 90 1.07 -0.77 2.36
CA ASP A 90 1.29 -2.07 2.97
C ASP A 90 0.11 -2.40 3.89
N ASP A 91 -0.56 -3.52 3.61
CA ASP A 91 -1.78 -3.93 4.30
C ASP A 91 -1.51 -4.35 5.75
N MET A 92 -0.35 -4.97 6.03
CA MET A 92 -0.02 -5.48 7.36
C MET A 92 0.19 -4.35 8.38
N ILE A 93 0.80 -3.24 7.97
CA ILE A 93 1.09 -2.09 8.83
C ILE A 93 0.17 -0.88 8.59
N ALA A 94 -0.88 -1.05 7.77
CA ALA A 94 -1.81 0.04 7.46
C ALA A 94 -2.49 0.60 8.73
N LEU A 95 -2.98 -0.27 9.60
CA LEU A 95 -3.62 0.16 10.85
C LEU A 95 -2.65 0.88 11.80
N PRO A 96 -1.44 0.36 12.10
CA PRO A 96 -0.41 1.10 12.84
C PRO A 96 -0.09 2.48 12.26
N ILE A 97 0.07 2.61 10.94
CA ILE A 97 0.32 3.89 10.26
C ILE A 97 -0.84 4.87 10.48
N VAL A 98 -2.08 4.41 10.30
CA VAL A 98 -3.29 5.22 10.52
C VAL A 98 -3.39 5.69 11.97
N LEU A 99 -3.13 4.80 12.94
CA LEU A 99 -3.14 5.15 14.36
C LEU A 99 -2.06 6.17 14.74
N ALA A 100 -0.93 6.14 14.04
CA ALA A 100 0.17 7.11 14.22
C ALA A 100 -0.13 8.48 13.59
N GLY A 101 -1.14 8.61 12.73
CA GLY A 101 -1.50 9.85 12.05
C GLY A 101 -1.50 9.77 10.53
N GLY A 102 -1.32 8.60 9.96
CA GLY A 102 -1.51 8.37 8.52
C GLY A 102 -2.96 8.59 8.08
N ALA A 103 -3.14 8.97 6.82
CA ALA A 103 -4.43 9.36 6.27
C ALA A 103 -5.32 8.19 5.82
N GLY A 104 -4.72 7.00 5.62
CA GLY A 104 -5.43 5.82 5.12
C GLY A 104 -4.50 4.85 4.41
N VAL A 105 -5.06 4.08 3.47
CA VAL A 105 -4.34 3.02 2.76
C VAL A 105 -4.81 2.88 1.32
N ILE A 106 -3.89 2.52 0.43
CA ILE A 106 -4.19 1.99 -0.91
C ILE A 106 -3.83 0.50 -0.87
N SER A 107 -4.85 -0.34 -0.63
CA SER A 107 -4.76 -1.72 -0.20
C SER A 107 -4.80 -2.74 -1.34
N VAL A 108 -4.26 -3.93 -1.07
CA VAL A 108 -4.46 -5.14 -1.87
C VAL A 108 -5.57 -6.01 -1.25
N ILE A 109 -5.47 -6.36 0.04
CA ILE A 109 -6.46 -7.22 0.71
C ILE A 109 -7.88 -6.62 0.72
N GLY A 110 -7.98 -5.29 0.80
CA GLY A 110 -9.24 -4.56 0.73
C GLY A 110 -10.01 -4.73 -0.58
N GLN A 111 -9.39 -5.26 -1.63
CA GLN A 111 -10.08 -5.62 -2.88
C GLN A 111 -10.90 -6.93 -2.73
N GLY A 112 -10.42 -7.86 -1.91
CA GLY A 112 -11.12 -9.11 -1.61
C GLY A 112 -12.09 -9.00 -0.42
N PHE A 113 -11.73 -8.20 0.57
CA PHE A 113 -12.49 -8.00 1.81
C PHE A 113 -12.77 -6.50 2.05
N PRO A 114 -13.49 -5.83 1.13
CA PRO A 114 -13.65 -4.37 1.17
C PRO A 114 -14.40 -3.89 2.42
N LYS A 115 -15.39 -4.63 2.89
CA LYS A 115 -16.20 -4.27 4.05
C LYS A 115 -15.36 -4.30 5.34
N GLU A 116 -14.72 -5.43 5.59
CA GLU A 116 -13.93 -5.69 6.81
C GLU A 116 -12.73 -4.74 6.87
N PHE A 117 -12.00 -4.63 5.77
CA PHE A 117 -10.79 -3.81 5.72
C PHE A 117 -11.10 -2.30 5.81
N THR A 118 -12.16 -1.84 5.13
CA THR A 118 -12.60 -0.43 5.23
C THR A 118 -13.06 -0.09 6.65
N GLU A 119 -13.82 -0.99 7.30
CA GLU A 119 -14.26 -0.77 8.67
C GLU A 119 -13.10 -0.74 9.65
N MET A 120 -12.10 -1.62 9.49
CA MET A 120 -10.87 -1.62 10.29
C MET A 120 -10.16 -0.26 10.21
N ILE A 121 -9.96 0.27 8.99
CA ILE A 121 -9.33 1.57 8.78
C ILE A 121 -10.16 2.70 9.38
N ARG A 122 -11.49 2.67 9.21
CA ARG A 122 -12.39 3.65 9.81
C ARG A 122 -12.33 3.65 11.34
N LEU A 123 -12.30 2.46 11.95
CA LEU A 123 -12.11 2.30 13.39
C LEU A 123 -10.76 2.89 13.83
N GLY A 124 -9.68 2.63 13.07
CA GLY A 124 -8.35 3.21 13.33
C GLY A 124 -8.35 4.74 13.29
N LEU A 125 -8.93 5.34 12.25
CA LEU A 125 -9.07 6.79 12.11
C LEU A 125 -9.87 7.40 13.28
N ASN A 126 -10.87 6.68 13.79
CA ASN A 126 -11.66 7.07 14.96
C ASN A 126 -11.04 6.69 16.30
N LYS A 127 -9.78 6.21 16.32
CA LYS A 127 -9.03 5.80 17.53
C LYS A 127 -9.67 4.67 18.33
N LYS A 128 -10.52 3.85 17.72
CA LYS A 128 -11.11 2.64 18.30
C LYS A 128 -10.15 1.45 18.15
N VAL A 129 -9.03 1.53 18.87
CA VAL A 129 -7.85 0.68 18.68
C VAL A 129 -8.16 -0.81 18.84
N THR A 130 -8.82 -1.18 19.95
CA THR A 130 -9.11 -2.58 20.27
C THR A 130 -10.01 -3.24 19.23
N GLU A 131 -11.03 -2.53 18.78
CA GLU A 131 -11.97 -3.02 17.75
C GLU A 131 -11.28 -3.15 16.39
N ALA A 132 -10.44 -2.17 16.02
CA ALA A 132 -9.70 -2.19 14.77
C ALA A 132 -8.73 -3.39 14.71
N PHE A 133 -7.99 -3.65 15.78
CA PHE A 133 -7.06 -4.79 15.82
C PHE A 133 -7.74 -6.16 15.78
N LYS A 134 -8.99 -6.30 16.23
CA LYS A 134 -9.74 -7.56 16.05
C LYS A 134 -9.85 -7.92 14.56
N THR A 135 -10.16 -6.94 13.73
CA THR A 135 -10.27 -7.16 12.26
C THR A 135 -8.87 -7.32 11.63
N GLN A 136 -7.86 -6.56 12.08
CA GLN A 136 -6.49 -6.72 11.62
C GLN A 136 -6.00 -8.17 11.81
N TYR A 137 -6.20 -8.74 13.01
CA TYR A 137 -5.77 -10.11 13.32
C TYR A 137 -6.60 -11.17 12.56
N LEU A 138 -7.86 -10.89 12.27
CA LEU A 138 -8.69 -11.77 11.44
C LEU A 138 -8.16 -11.87 10.01
N LEU A 139 -7.63 -10.77 9.46
CA LEU A 139 -7.18 -10.70 8.06
C LEU A 139 -5.66 -10.98 7.90
N SER A 140 -4.86 -10.97 8.98
CA SER A 140 -3.39 -11.04 8.90
C SER A 140 -2.88 -12.26 8.15
N ASP A 141 -3.43 -13.45 8.42
CA ASP A 141 -3.01 -14.68 7.74
C ASP A 141 -3.28 -14.60 6.22
N CYS A 142 -4.40 -14.00 5.82
CA CYS A 142 -4.70 -13.82 4.42
C CYS A 142 -3.81 -12.74 3.77
N ILE A 143 -3.46 -11.70 4.52
CA ILE A 143 -2.50 -10.68 4.04
C ILE A 143 -1.17 -11.34 3.73
N ASP A 144 -0.64 -12.21 4.59
CA ASP A 144 0.60 -12.93 4.32
C ASP A 144 0.46 -13.85 3.10
N MET A 145 -0.60 -14.64 3.04
CA MET A 145 -0.84 -15.60 1.94
C MET A 145 -0.94 -14.92 0.56
N ILE A 146 -1.62 -13.77 0.44
CA ILE A 146 -1.77 -13.11 -0.87
C ILE A 146 -0.47 -12.54 -1.42
N PHE A 147 0.57 -12.40 -0.60
CA PHE A 147 1.90 -11.95 -1.03
C PHE A 147 2.93 -13.07 -1.12
N GLU A 148 2.65 -14.28 -0.61
CA GLU A 148 3.59 -15.40 -0.52
C GLU A 148 4.19 -15.77 -1.89
N GLN A 149 3.37 -15.84 -2.93
CA GLN A 149 3.81 -16.10 -4.32
C GLN A 149 3.61 -14.87 -5.22
N GLY A 150 3.49 -13.70 -4.62
CA GLY A 150 3.43 -12.42 -5.30
C GLY A 150 2.01 -11.92 -5.57
N ASN A 151 1.94 -10.60 -5.68
CA ASN A 151 0.73 -9.87 -6.05
C ASN A 151 0.86 -9.43 -7.54
N PRO A 152 -0.19 -9.65 -8.38
CA PRO A 152 -1.58 -9.91 -8.06
C PRO A 152 -2.01 -11.39 -8.01
N ALA A 153 -1.12 -12.38 -8.13
CA ALA A 153 -1.52 -13.79 -8.19
C ALA A 153 -2.35 -14.22 -6.96
N GLY A 154 -1.88 -13.89 -5.74
CA GLY A 154 -2.57 -14.25 -4.51
C GLY A 154 -3.95 -13.61 -4.37
N ILE A 155 -4.09 -12.30 -4.59
CA ILE A 155 -5.41 -11.64 -4.48
C ILE A 155 -6.38 -12.12 -5.58
N LYS A 156 -5.90 -12.49 -6.75
CA LYS A 156 -6.74 -13.06 -7.81
C LYS A 156 -7.26 -14.46 -7.44
N GLN A 157 -6.50 -15.23 -6.68
CA GLN A 157 -7.00 -16.49 -6.11
C GLN A 157 -8.12 -16.24 -5.10
N VAL A 158 -8.02 -15.20 -4.29
CA VAL A 158 -9.11 -14.76 -3.41
C VAL A 158 -10.36 -14.38 -4.23
N PHE A 159 -10.20 -13.65 -5.34
CA PHE A 159 -11.33 -13.31 -6.22
C PHE A 159 -12.00 -14.53 -6.81
N GLN A 160 -11.22 -15.54 -7.22
CA GLN A 160 -11.79 -16.80 -7.72
C GLN A 160 -12.55 -17.53 -6.63
N ALA A 161 -12.01 -17.61 -5.42
CA ALA A 161 -12.69 -18.23 -4.28
C ALA A 161 -14.00 -17.52 -3.89
N LEU A 162 -14.05 -16.20 -4.09
CA LEU A 162 -15.26 -15.37 -3.87
C LEU A 162 -16.24 -15.40 -5.04
N GLY A 163 -15.89 -16.02 -6.18
CA GLY A 163 -16.71 -16.03 -7.39
C GLY A 163 -16.80 -14.66 -8.09
N ILE A 164 -15.84 -13.76 -7.85
CA ILE A 164 -15.81 -12.40 -8.42
C ILE A 164 -15.15 -12.38 -9.80
N ALA A 165 -14.03 -13.10 -9.95
CA ALA A 165 -13.25 -13.13 -11.20
C ALA A 165 -12.36 -14.37 -11.26
N GLU A 166 -11.87 -14.70 -12.46
CA GLU A 166 -10.86 -15.73 -12.67
C GLU A 166 -9.50 -15.33 -12.06
N ASN A 167 -8.70 -16.33 -11.65
CA ASN A 167 -7.35 -16.12 -11.10
C ASN A 167 -6.28 -15.86 -12.17
N THR A 168 -6.67 -15.63 -13.42
CA THR A 168 -5.76 -15.44 -14.54
C THR A 168 -4.87 -14.22 -14.36
N VAL A 169 -3.58 -14.39 -14.56
CA VAL A 169 -2.56 -13.32 -14.57
C VAL A 169 -1.79 -13.34 -15.91
N ARG A 170 -1.15 -12.23 -16.25
CA ARG A 170 -0.33 -12.10 -17.46
C ARG A 170 1.11 -12.49 -17.14
N LEU A 171 1.78 -13.18 -18.09
CA LEU A 171 3.22 -13.46 -18.01
C LEU A 171 4.01 -12.14 -17.80
N PRO A 172 5.10 -12.19 -17.00
CA PRO A 172 5.77 -13.38 -16.45
C PRO A 172 5.14 -13.93 -15.16
N LEU A 173 4.04 -13.36 -14.68
CA LEU A 173 3.33 -13.90 -13.53
C LEU A 173 2.55 -15.15 -13.93
N VAL A 174 2.38 -16.06 -12.96
CA VAL A 174 1.55 -17.26 -13.08
C VAL A 174 0.57 -17.31 -11.92
N ALA A 175 -0.49 -18.10 -12.03
CA ALA A 175 -1.39 -18.36 -10.90
C ALA A 175 -0.60 -18.99 -9.74
N VAL A 176 -1.10 -18.83 -8.52
CA VAL A 176 -0.53 -19.48 -7.34
C VAL A 176 -0.63 -21.02 -7.47
N ASP A 177 0.27 -21.74 -6.80
CA ASP A 177 0.23 -23.20 -6.80
C ASP A 177 -0.99 -23.76 -6.03
N ASP A 178 -1.26 -25.07 -6.20
CA ASP A 178 -2.43 -25.73 -5.61
C ASP A 178 -2.41 -25.68 -4.08
N SER A 179 -1.24 -25.70 -3.45
CA SER A 179 -1.10 -25.63 -1.99
C SER A 179 -1.57 -24.26 -1.45
N LEU A 180 -1.08 -23.19 -2.03
CA LEU A 180 -1.50 -21.84 -1.63
C LEU A 180 -2.95 -21.57 -2.03
N ALA A 181 -3.38 -22.02 -3.20
CA ALA A 181 -4.77 -21.93 -3.64
C ALA A 181 -5.71 -22.61 -2.64
N GLY A 182 -5.37 -23.82 -2.18
CA GLY A 182 -6.14 -24.54 -1.16
C GLY A 182 -6.30 -23.76 0.15
N ARG A 183 -5.19 -23.19 0.66
CA ARG A 183 -5.20 -22.39 1.90
C ARG A 183 -6.04 -21.10 1.75
N LEU A 184 -5.90 -20.39 0.63
CA LEU A 184 -6.69 -19.20 0.36
C LEU A 184 -8.19 -19.52 0.22
N ASN A 185 -8.54 -20.61 -0.46
CA ASN A 185 -9.94 -21.04 -0.61
C ASN A 185 -10.56 -21.39 0.76
N GLU A 186 -9.81 -22.10 1.62
CA GLU A 186 -10.24 -22.43 2.98
C GLU A 186 -10.43 -21.17 3.83
N PHE A 187 -9.50 -20.22 3.78
CA PHE A 187 -9.62 -18.95 4.47
C PHE A 187 -10.89 -18.21 4.06
N VAL A 188 -11.13 -18.05 2.74
CA VAL A 188 -12.32 -17.38 2.21
C VAL A 188 -13.60 -18.07 2.70
N LYS A 189 -13.66 -19.40 2.60
CA LYS A 189 -14.83 -20.20 3.05
C LYS A 189 -15.13 -20.00 4.54
N ASN A 190 -14.10 -19.86 5.39
CA ASN A 190 -14.25 -19.69 6.83
C ASN A 190 -14.53 -18.24 7.24
N SER A 191 -14.16 -17.26 6.41
CA SER A 191 -14.32 -15.83 6.69
C SER A 191 -15.68 -15.26 6.27
N ILE A 192 -16.37 -15.92 5.31
CA ILE A 192 -17.72 -15.54 4.87
C ILE A 192 -18.73 -16.35 5.69
N LYS A 193 -19.18 -15.75 6.78
CA LYS A 193 -20.35 -16.23 7.55
C LYS A 193 -21.47 -15.22 7.47
#